data_1e61dfb8c09d9800785deca48afc74a3
#
_entry.id   1e61dfb8c09d9800785deca48afc74a3
#
_cell.length_a   1.000
_cell.length_b   1.000
_cell.length_c   1.000
_cell.angle_alpha   90.00
_cell.angle_beta   90.00
_cell.angle_gamma   90.00
#
_symmetry.space_group_name_H-M   'P 1'
#
loop_
_entity.id
_entity.type
_entity.pdbx_description
1 polymer ?
#
loop_
_entity_poly.entity_id
_entity_poly.type
_entity_poly.pdbx_seq_one_letter_code
_entity_poly.pdbx_strand_id
1 'polypeptide(L)'
;MGMLPTAQTITVLSQKGGTGKTTTVRTLADAFRRVGLDVLVADLDPQGNLSDYYDVPADATPTVAEVLAGSAKAADAVHDGVLPANLGLAEAELVLAGKMGRELTLKRALRDLRRHYDLILIDCPPALGLLTVNALVAADHALISTEAEYFSLQGVEQALEVIELAKESLHPDLDWLGVVLNIADMRLVHAREAQTQLKERFGEKVFETVVRRSVRYAESAERGVSILDYAPDLGSDYIALAEEILGRLGGEYDEARGQLATLTPA
;
A
#
# COMPACT_ATOMS: atom_id res chain seq x y z
N MET A 1 13.40 2.00 -20.67
CA MET A 1 13.68 2.34 -19.27
C MET A 1 14.61 1.27 -18.70
N GLY A 2 15.75 1.59 -18.13
CA GLY A 2 16.63 0.59 -17.49
C GLY A 2 16.02 0.18 -16.15
N MET A 3 16.09 -1.10 -15.78
CA MET A 3 15.65 -1.57 -14.45
C MET A 3 16.41 -0.82 -13.36
N LEU A 4 15.69 -0.37 -12.33
CA LEU A 4 16.27 0.21 -11.13
C LEU A 4 17.08 -0.86 -10.36
N PRO A 5 18.11 -0.49 -9.60
CA PRO A 5 19.04 -1.46 -8.98
C PRO A 5 18.33 -2.41 -7.99
N THR A 6 17.32 -1.97 -7.29
CA THR A 6 16.44 -2.77 -6.41
C THR A 6 15.10 -2.06 -6.26
N ALA A 7 13.99 -2.82 -6.21
CA ALA A 7 12.66 -2.26 -5.98
C ALA A 7 12.59 -1.42 -4.71
N GLN A 8 11.98 -0.24 -4.78
CA GLN A 8 11.49 0.45 -3.59
C GLN A 8 10.20 -0.23 -3.11
N THR A 9 10.15 -0.53 -1.83
CA THR A 9 9.00 -1.23 -1.23
C THR A 9 8.22 -0.26 -0.35
N ILE A 10 6.93 -0.08 -0.65
CA ILE A 10 6.02 0.80 0.08
C ILE A 10 4.94 -0.04 0.75
N THR A 11 4.81 0.06 2.06
CA THR A 11 3.66 -0.54 2.76
C THR A 11 2.60 0.51 3.03
N VAL A 12 1.33 0.14 2.77
CA VAL A 12 0.17 1.00 3.05
C VAL A 12 -0.56 0.46 4.27
N LEU A 13 -0.64 1.26 5.31
CA LEU A 13 -1.22 0.86 6.58
C LEU A 13 -2.19 1.89 7.15
N SER A 14 -3.00 1.45 8.09
CA SER A 14 -3.84 2.30 8.93
C SER A 14 -4.27 1.53 10.16
N GLN A 15 -4.66 2.25 11.20
CA GLN A 15 -5.20 1.63 12.42
C GLN A 15 -6.63 1.09 12.24
N LYS A 16 -7.37 1.61 11.25
CA LYS A 16 -8.82 1.39 11.10
C LYS A 16 -9.13 0.65 9.80
N GLY A 17 -10.15 -0.20 9.81
CA GLY A 17 -10.72 -0.79 8.58
C GLY A 17 -11.47 0.27 7.76
N GLY A 18 -11.55 0.06 6.44
CA GLY A 18 -12.34 0.93 5.57
C GLY A 18 -11.67 2.24 5.14
N THR A 19 -10.43 2.52 5.53
CA THR A 19 -9.71 3.76 5.19
C THR A 19 -9.18 3.84 3.76
N GLY A 20 -9.53 2.86 2.91
CA GLY A 20 -9.13 2.84 1.50
C GLY A 20 -7.72 2.30 1.22
N LYS A 21 -7.06 1.56 2.14
CA LYS A 21 -5.74 0.97 1.92
C LYS A 21 -5.67 0.14 0.64
N THR A 22 -6.49 -0.91 0.54
CA THR A 22 -6.56 -1.79 -0.63
C THR A 22 -6.83 -1.01 -1.92
N THR A 23 -7.76 -0.05 -1.87
CA THR A 23 -8.05 0.84 -3.01
C THR A 23 -6.82 1.67 -3.39
N THR A 24 -6.07 2.14 -2.40
CA THR A 24 -4.83 2.91 -2.63
C THR A 24 -3.77 2.02 -3.27
N VAL A 25 -3.49 0.83 -2.72
CA VAL A 25 -2.47 -0.09 -3.25
C VAL A 25 -2.79 -0.47 -4.70
N ARG A 26 -4.00 -0.96 -4.98
CA ARG A 26 -4.38 -1.38 -6.34
C ARG A 26 -4.30 -0.24 -7.34
N THR A 27 -4.83 0.96 -6.99
CA THR A 27 -4.91 2.07 -7.94
C THR A 27 -3.54 2.71 -8.18
N LEU A 28 -2.69 2.79 -7.15
CA LEU A 28 -1.29 3.19 -7.33
C LEU A 28 -0.54 2.19 -8.21
N ALA A 29 -0.72 0.88 -8.01
CA ALA A 29 -0.10 -0.14 -8.86
C ALA A 29 -0.55 0.02 -10.32
N ASP A 30 -1.85 0.24 -10.57
CA ASP A 30 -2.37 0.48 -11.91
C ASP A 30 -1.78 1.76 -12.53
N ALA A 31 -1.64 2.84 -11.75
CA ALA A 31 -1.04 4.08 -12.22
C ALA A 31 0.43 3.91 -12.57
N PHE A 32 1.21 3.26 -11.73
CA PHE A 32 2.63 3.01 -11.96
C PHE A 32 2.87 2.06 -13.15
N ARG A 33 2.07 1.00 -13.29
CA ARG A 33 2.13 0.10 -14.45
C ARG A 33 1.83 0.82 -15.77
N ARG A 34 0.92 1.81 -15.79
CA ARG A 34 0.61 2.62 -16.97
C ARG A 34 1.78 3.45 -17.48
N VAL A 35 2.69 3.80 -16.61
CA VAL A 35 3.92 4.53 -16.99
C VAL A 35 5.13 3.63 -17.11
N GLY A 36 4.89 2.31 -17.27
CA GLY A 36 5.90 1.32 -17.63
C GLY A 36 6.78 0.86 -16.46
N LEU A 37 6.36 1.07 -15.20
CA LEU A 37 7.05 0.48 -14.05
C LEU A 37 6.58 -0.97 -13.84
N ASP A 38 7.52 -1.86 -13.57
CA ASP A 38 7.25 -3.22 -13.14
C ASP A 38 6.88 -3.21 -11.65
N VAL A 39 5.60 -3.51 -11.32
CA VAL A 39 5.06 -3.40 -9.96
C VAL A 39 4.56 -4.75 -9.46
N LEU A 40 5.11 -5.20 -8.32
CA LEU A 40 4.56 -6.29 -7.52
C LEU A 40 3.59 -5.71 -6.48
N VAL A 41 2.42 -6.29 -6.33
CA VAL A 41 1.55 -6.04 -5.20
C VAL A 41 1.54 -7.26 -4.28
N ALA A 42 1.61 -7.05 -2.96
CA ALA A 42 1.54 -8.10 -1.96
C ALA A 42 0.34 -7.86 -1.05
N ASP A 43 -0.57 -8.81 -1.01
CA ASP A 43 -1.73 -8.78 -0.15
C ASP A 43 -1.39 -9.43 1.20
N LEU A 44 -1.51 -8.69 2.29
CA LEU A 44 -1.34 -9.21 3.66
C LEU A 44 -2.64 -9.17 4.47
N ASP A 45 -3.78 -8.90 3.82
CA ASP A 45 -5.08 -9.01 4.48
C ASP A 45 -5.64 -10.43 4.26
N PRO A 46 -5.95 -11.20 5.33
CA PRO A 46 -6.61 -12.50 5.20
C PRO A 46 -7.95 -12.47 4.43
N GLN A 47 -8.57 -11.28 4.30
CA GLN A 47 -9.79 -11.13 3.51
C GLN A 47 -9.55 -11.24 1.99
N GLY A 48 -8.31 -11.06 1.50
CA GLY A 48 -7.95 -11.26 0.11
C GLY A 48 -8.54 -10.25 -0.89
N ASN A 49 -9.00 -9.09 -0.43
CA ASN A 49 -9.69 -8.12 -1.30
C ASN A 49 -8.81 -7.58 -2.44
N LEU A 50 -7.50 -7.47 -2.23
CA LEU A 50 -6.56 -7.08 -3.28
C LEU A 50 -6.37 -8.21 -4.28
N SER A 51 -6.29 -9.46 -3.79
CA SER A 51 -6.16 -10.66 -4.59
C SER A 51 -7.39 -10.86 -5.48
N ASP A 52 -8.59 -10.70 -4.94
CA ASP A 52 -9.86 -10.76 -5.68
C ASP A 52 -9.93 -9.70 -6.79
N TYR A 53 -9.45 -8.48 -6.53
CA TYR A 53 -9.42 -7.42 -7.54
C TYR A 53 -8.59 -7.79 -8.77
N TYR A 54 -7.51 -8.54 -8.58
CA TYR A 54 -6.65 -9.01 -9.67
C TYR A 54 -7.04 -10.40 -10.21
N ASP A 55 -8.27 -10.83 -9.97
CA ASP A 55 -8.82 -12.12 -10.44
C ASP A 55 -7.96 -13.33 -10.05
N VAL A 56 -7.22 -13.26 -8.93
CA VAL A 56 -6.49 -14.43 -8.44
C VAL A 56 -7.51 -15.43 -7.88
N PRO A 57 -7.52 -16.68 -8.34
CA PRO A 57 -8.47 -17.68 -7.85
C PRO A 57 -8.41 -17.85 -6.33
N ALA A 58 -9.57 -17.93 -5.67
CA ALA A 58 -9.66 -18.07 -4.21
C ALA A 58 -8.99 -19.38 -3.69
N ASP A 59 -8.82 -20.37 -4.55
CA ASP A 59 -8.12 -21.64 -4.30
C ASP A 59 -6.67 -21.62 -4.80
N ALA A 60 -6.16 -20.47 -5.25
CA ALA A 60 -4.76 -20.33 -5.67
C ALA A 60 -3.82 -20.74 -4.53
N THR A 61 -2.80 -21.49 -4.88
CA THR A 61 -1.74 -21.93 -3.97
C THR A 61 -0.44 -22.15 -4.76
N PRO A 62 0.74 -21.77 -4.23
CA PRO A 62 0.92 -21.12 -2.91
C PRO A 62 0.50 -19.65 -2.89
N THR A 63 0.23 -19.14 -1.70
CA THR A 63 -0.06 -17.73 -1.39
C THR A 63 0.96 -17.17 -0.41
N VAL A 64 0.78 -15.93 0.03
CA VAL A 64 1.60 -15.35 1.09
C VAL A 64 1.52 -16.15 2.40
N ALA A 65 0.44 -16.91 2.62
CA ALA A 65 0.30 -17.78 3.79
C ALA A 65 1.39 -18.86 3.83
N GLU A 66 1.57 -19.61 2.73
CA GLU A 66 2.60 -20.65 2.61
C GLU A 66 4.01 -20.04 2.63
N VAL A 67 4.17 -18.84 2.07
CA VAL A 67 5.44 -18.08 2.10
C VAL A 67 5.83 -17.75 3.53
N LEU A 68 4.92 -17.18 4.33
CA LEU A 68 5.16 -16.82 5.73
C LEU A 68 5.28 -18.08 6.62
N ALA A 69 4.55 -19.14 6.29
CA ALA A 69 4.74 -20.45 6.93
C ALA A 69 6.10 -21.07 6.62
N GLY A 70 6.78 -20.64 5.54
CA GLY A 70 8.07 -21.17 5.09
C GLY A 70 7.96 -22.47 4.30
N SER A 71 6.77 -22.80 3.79
CA SER A 71 6.50 -23.99 2.97
C SER A 71 6.57 -23.71 1.46
N ALA A 72 6.60 -22.44 1.05
CA ALA A 72 6.77 -22.01 -0.33
C ALA A 72 7.76 -20.84 -0.45
N LYS A 73 8.36 -20.68 -1.65
CA LYS A 73 9.12 -19.48 -1.99
C LYS A 73 8.17 -18.39 -2.50
N ALA A 74 8.49 -17.13 -2.23
CA ALA A 74 7.68 -16.01 -2.69
C ALA A 74 7.57 -15.97 -4.23
N ALA A 75 8.63 -16.32 -4.96
CA ALA A 75 8.60 -16.36 -6.41
C ALA A 75 7.62 -17.41 -6.99
N ASP A 76 7.40 -18.50 -6.28
CA ASP A 76 6.46 -19.57 -6.70
C ASP A 76 5.00 -19.18 -6.39
N ALA A 77 4.79 -18.18 -5.51
CA ALA A 77 3.47 -17.69 -5.06
C ALA A 77 3.01 -16.43 -5.82
N VAL A 78 3.82 -15.86 -6.70
CA VAL A 78 3.44 -14.70 -7.49
C VAL A 78 2.60 -15.10 -8.69
N HIS A 79 1.42 -14.50 -8.83
CA HIS A 79 0.50 -14.63 -9.96
C HIS A 79 0.37 -13.27 -10.67
N ASP A 80 0.87 -13.15 -11.89
CA ASP A 80 0.78 -11.94 -12.73
C ASP A 80 1.13 -10.62 -11.99
N GLY A 81 2.22 -10.64 -11.19
CA GLY A 81 2.64 -9.47 -10.41
C GLY A 81 1.83 -9.26 -9.13
N VAL A 82 1.16 -10.30 -8.64
CA VAL A 82 0.43 -10.31 -7.36
C VAL A 82 0.95 -11.43 -6.48
N LEU A 83 1.36 -11.14 -5.26
CA LEU A 83 1.57 -12.11 -4.18
C LEU A 83 0.27 -12.16 -3.36
N PRO A 84 -0.61 -13.16 -3.60
CA PRO A 84 -1.96 -13.11 -3.09
C PRO A 84 -2.09 -13.59 -1.64
N ALA A 85 -3.18 -13.19 -1.00
CA ALA A 85 -3.66 -13.71 0.28
C ALA A 85 -4.99 -14.44 0.14
N ASN A 86 -5.27 -15.27 1.11
CA ASN A 86 -6.58 -15.87 1.34
C ASN A 86 -6.79 -16.11 2.85
N LEU A 87 -7.93 -16.68 3.23
CA LEU A 87 -8.24 -16.95 4.64
C LEU A 87 -7.19 -17.82 5.37
N GLY A 88 -6.41 -18.62 4.64
CA GLY A 88 -5.29 -19.41 5.22
C GLY A 88 -4.21 -18.54 5.84
N LEU A 89 -4.13 -17.24 5.47
CA LEU A 89 -3.19 -16.31 6.07
C LEU A 89 -3.45 -16.07 7.57
N ALA A 90 -4.71 -16.14 8.02
CA ALA A 90 -5.03 -16.02 9.45
C ALA A 90 -4.46 -17.20 10.26
N GLU A 91 -4.48 -18.42 9.71
CA GLU A 91 -3.85 -19.59 10.35
C GLU A 91 -2.31 -19.49 10.29
N ALA A 92 -1.78 -19.02 9.16
CA ALA A 92 -0.34 -18.81 9.00
C ALA A 92 0.20 -17.77 9.99
N GLU A 93 -0.55 -16.71 10.33
CA GLU A 93 -0.18 -15.72 11.34
C GLU A 93 -0.04 -16.35 12.73
N LEU A 94 -0.94 -17.28 13.11
CA LEU A 94 -0.83 -18.02 14.38
C LEU A 94 0.43 -18.90 14.42
N VAL A 95 0.74 -19.56 13.33
CA VAL A 95 1.97 -20.38 13.21
C VAL A 95 3.21 -19.46 13.26
N LEU A 96 3.17 -18.35 12.57
CA LEU A 96 4.24 -17.36 12.53
C LEU A 96 4.53 -16.79 13.93
N ALA A 97 3.50 -16.55 14.74
CA ALA A 97 3.63 -16.02 16.10
C ALA A 97 4.55 -16.84 17.01
N GLY A 98 4.67 -18.14 16.76
CA GLY A 98 5.57 -19.06 17.51
C GLY A 98 7.01 -19.13 16.99
N LYS A 99 7.36 -18.45 15.88
CA LYS A 99 8.69 -18.57 15.25
C LYS A 99 9.68 -17.54 15.77
N MET A 100 10.96 -17.90 15.86
CA MET A 100 12.04 -16.94 16.09
C MET A 100 12.26 -16.06 14.86
N GLY A 101 12.41 -14.74 15.07
CA GLY A 101 12.62 -13.79 13.98
C GLY A 101 11.44 -13.70 13.02
N ARG A 102 10.25 -13.94 13.56
CA ARG A 102 8.95 -13.90 12.86
C ARG A 102 8.67 -12.57 12.18
N GLU A 103 9.19 -11.48 12.74
CA GLU A 103 9.03 -10.12 12.22
C GLU A 103 9.82 -9.88 10.90
N LEU A 104 10.82 -10.71 10.62
CA LEU A 104 11.71 -10.63 9.46
C LEU A 104 11.30 -11.56 8.31
N THR A 105 10.21 -12.30 8.44
CA THR A 105 9.87 -13.40 7.52
C THR A 105 9.54 -12.87 6.14
N LEU A 106 8.70 -11.83 6.04
CA LEU A 106 8.34 -11.22 4.75
C LEU A 106 9.56 -10.55 4.09
N LYS A 107 10.39 -9.82 4.85
CA LYS A 107 11.63 -9.21 4.34
C LYS A 107 12.54 -10.23 3.67
N ARG A 108 12.72 -11.39 4.30
CA ARG A 108 13.53 -12.48 3.73
C ARG A 108 12.90 -13.06 2.47
N ALA A 109 11.58 -13.22 2.47
CA ALA A 109 10.83 -13.77 1.35
C ALA A 109 10.87 -12.86 0.11
N LEU A 110 10.75 -11.55 0.28
CA LEU A 110 10.74 -10.57 -0.81
C LEU A 110 12.14 -10.23 -1.35
N ARG A 111 13.22 -10.59 -0.64
CA ARG A 111 14.59 -10.18 -0.99
C ARG A 111 14.98 -10.45 -2.44
N ASP A 112 14.65 -11.63 -2.95
CA ASP A 112 15.02 -12.01 -4.31
C ASP A 112 14.09 -11.39 -5.34
N LEU A 113 12.81 -11.19 -5.01
CA LEU A 113 11.81 -10.53 -5.85
C LEU A 113 12.14 -9.05 -6.11
N ARG A 114 12.74 -8.35 -5.15
CA ARG A 114 13.15 -6.93 -5.29
C ARG A 114 14.07 -6.64 -6.48
N ARG A 115 14.66 -7.66 -7.09
CA ARG A 115 15.52 -7.52 -8.27
C ARG A 115 14.76 -7.59 -9.60
N HIS A 116 13.48 -7.93 -9.54
CA HIS A 116 12.65 -8.17 -10.71
C HIS A 116 11.55 -7.13 -10.89
N TYR A 117 11.45 -6.19 -9.97
CA TYR A 117 10.44 -5.14 -9.99
C TYR A 117 11.09 -3.78 -9.75
N ASP A 118 10.42 -2.72 -10.18
CA ASP A 118 10.79 -1.33 -9.87
C ASP A 118 10.16 -0.90 -8.53
N LEU A 119 8.92 -1.33 -8.27
CA LEU A 119 8.19 -1.04 -7.04
C LEU A 119 7.54 -2.31 -6.47
N ILE A 120 7.47 -2.39 -5.15
CA ILE A 120 6.64 -3.37 -4.43
C ILE A 120 5.68 -2.60 -3.54
N LEU A 121 4.38 -2.84 -3.68
CA LEU A 121 3.34 -2.26 -2.83
C LEU A 121 2.75 -3.35 -1.93
N ILE A 122 2.67 -3.08 -0.63
CA ILE A 122 2.15 -4.04 0.35
C ILE A 122 0.85 -3.48 0.95
N ASP A 123 -0.25 -4.23 0.79
CA ASP A 123 -1.53 -3.94 1.45
C ASP A 123 -1.58 -4.62 2.82
N CYS A 124 -1.78 -3.84 3.87
CA CYS A 124 -1.84 -4.33 5.25
C CYS A 124 -3.26 -4.61 5.71
N PRO A 125 -3.46 -5.59 6.61
CA PRO A 125 -4.73 -5.78 7.28
C PRO A 125 -5.13 -4.54 8.12
N PRO A 126 -6.39 -4.43 8.55
CA PRO A 126 -6.88 -3.29 9.35
C PRO A 126 -6.38 -3.30 10.81
N ALA A 127 -5.45 -4.19 11.16
CA ALA A 127 -4.90 -4.31 12.51
C ALA A 127 -3.40 -4.02 12.49
N LEU A 128 -2.90 -3.33 13.51
CA LEU A 128 -1.47 -3.07 13.70
C LEU A 128 -0.76 -4.26 14.38
N GLY A 129 -0.98 -5.47 13.84
CA GLY A 129 -0.49 -6.75 14.37
C GLY A 129 0.80 -7.24 13.72
N LEU A 130 1.09 -8.54 13.87
CA LEU A 130 2.31 -9.17 13.38
C LEU A 130 2.48 -9.09 11.86
N LEU A 131 1.40 -9.18 11.09
CA LEU A 131 1.44 -9.03 9.63
C LEU A 131 1.84 -7.60 9.24
N THR A 132 1.29 -6.58 9.90
CA THR A 132 1.67 -5.17 9.68
C THR A 132 3.13 -4.92 10.07
N VAL A 133 3.62 -5.51 11.17
CA VAL A 133 5.04 -5.43 11.52
C VAL A 133 5.92 -6.08 10.46
N ASN A 134 5.54 -7.25 9.92
CA ASN A 134 6.25 -7.88 8.80
C ASN A 134 6.29 -6.98 7.56
N ALA A 135 5.18 -6.30 7.24
CA ALA A 135 5.11 -5.34 6.13
C ALA A 135 6.09 -4.18 6.35
N LEU A 136 6.07 -3.55 7.54
CA LEU A 136 6.96 -2.44 7.90
C LEU A 136 8.44 -2.84 7.83
N VAL A 137 8.79 -4.02 8.34
CA VAL A 137 10.16 -4.52 8.33
C VAL A 137 10.63 -4.88 6.92
N ALA A 138 9.72 -5.27 6.02
CA ALA A 138 10.01 -5.57 4.63
C ALA A 138 10.06 -4.33 3.72
N ALA A 139 9.48 -3.21 4.15
CA ALA A 139 9.33 -2.00 3.36
C ALA A 139 10.52 -1.03 3.54
N ASP A 140 10.80 -0.21 2.52
CA ASP A 140 11.67 0.95 2.63
C ASP A 140 10.87 2.17 3.13
N HIS A 141 9.57 2.20 2.78
CA HIS A 141 8.69 3.33 3.08
C HIS A 141 7.35 2.86 3.64
N ALA A 142 6.81 3.63 4.61
CA ALA A 142 5.48 3.45 5.17
C ALA A 142 4.56 4.61 4.76
N LEU A 143 3.42 4.31 4.13
CA LEU A 143 2.37 5.25 3.76
C LEU A 143 1.16 5.02 4.65
N ILE A 144 0.72 6.04 5.39
CA ILE A 144 -0.49 5.96 6.21
C ILE A 144 -1.69 6.44 5.39
N SER A 145 -2.73 5.60 5.29
CA SER A 145 -4.02 5.98 4.72
C SER A 145 -5.01 6.28 5.85
N THR A 146 -5.62 7.46 5.84
CA THR A 146 -6.60 7.86 6.84
C THR A 146 -7.84 8.48 6.20
N GLU A 147 -9.00 8.32 6.84
CA GLU A 147 -10.23 9.02 6.41
C GLU A 147 -10.26 10.45 6.94
N ALA A 148 -11.05 11.31 6.29
CA ALA A 148 -11.28 12.69 6.72
C ALA A 148 -12.35 12.76 7.83
N GLU A 149 -12.08 12.15 9.00
CA GLU A 149 -12.98 12.08 10.14
C GLU A 149 -12.38 12.72 11.40
N TYR A 150 -13.21 12.94 12.43
CA TYR A 150 -12.82 13.58 13.69
C TYR A 150 -11.63 12.87 14.40
N PHE A 151 -11.53 11.54 14.32
CA PHE A 151 -10.46 10.77 14.97
C PHE A 151 -9.26 10.48 14.04
N SER A 152 -9.15 11.15 12.89
CA SER A 152 -8.07 10.91 11.93
C SER A 152 -6.69 11.13 12.55
N LEU A 153 -6.51 12.20 13.30
CA LEU A 153 -5.24 12.52 13.96
C LEU A 153 -4.79 11.40 14.91
N GLN A 154 -5.68 10.92 15.79
CA GLN A 154 -5.38 9.84 16.73
C GLN A 154 -5.00 8.54 16.00
N GLY A 155 -5.72 8.20 14.91
CA GLY A 155 -5.41 7.00 14.11
C GLY A 155 -4.05 7.08 13.44
N VAL A 156 -3.66 8.27 12.97
CA VAL A 156 -2.33 8.52 12.38
C VAL A 156 -1.24 8.42 13.45
N GLU A 157 -1.43 9.02 14.63
CA GLU A 157 -0.46 8.94 15.74
C GLU A 157 -0.22 7.49 16.18
N GLN A 158 -1.27 6.68 16.31
CA GLN A 158 -1.13 5.25 16.64
C GLN A 158 -0.41 4.45 15.55
N ALA A 159 -0.66 4.74 14.27
CA ALA A 159 0.09 4.11 13.19
C ALA A 159 1.58 4.52 13.22
N LEU A 160 1.86 5.79 13.51
CA LEU A 160 3.23 6.28 13.67
C LEU A 160 3.97 5.64 14.83
N GLU A 161 3.33 5.42 15.98
CA GLU A 161 3.94 4.71 17.11
C GLU A 161 4.44 3.32 16.69
N VAL A 162 3.69 2.59 15.87
CA VAL A 162 4.10 1.26 15.38
C VAL A 162 5.23 1.37 14.33
N ILE A 163 5.20 2.39 13.46
CA ILE A 163 6.29 2.66 12.50
C ILE A 163 7.59 2.96 13.25
N GLU A 164 7.55 3.87 14.23
CA GLU A 164 8.74 4.24 15.01
C GLU A 164 9.27 3.04 15.81
N LEU A 165 8.41 2.24 16.42
CA LEU A 165 8.82 1.02 17.13
C LEU A 165 9.49 0.01 16.17
N ALA A 166 8.96 -0.18 14.96
CA ALA A 166 9.56 -1.04 13.95
C ALA A 166 10.92 -0.49 13.49
N LYS A 167 11.02 0.83 13.31
CA LYS A 167 12.26 1.53 12.93
C LYS A 167 13.33 1.38 14.00
N GLU A 168 13.01 1.67 15.24
CA GLU A 168 13.97 1.62 16.36
C GLU A 168 14.47 0.20 16.65
N SER A 169 13.57 -0.80 16.56
CA SER A 169 13.87 -2.15 17.04
C SER A 169 14.32 -3.12 15.95
N LEU A 170 13.87 -2.94 14.69
CA LEU A 170 13.96 -3.98 13.65
C LEU A 170 14.50 -3.47 12.30
N HIS A 171 14.21 -2.23 11.93
CA HIS A 171 14.53 -1.70 10.61
C HIS A 171 14.85 -0.21 10.63
N PRO A 172 16.08 0.20 11.05
CA PRO A 172 16.47 1.61 11.19
C PRO A 172 16.33 2.46 9.94
N ASP A 173 16.40 1.85 8.76
CA ASP A 173 16.32 2.53 7.46
C ASP A 173 14.88 2.76 6.99
N LEU A 174 13.86 2.26 7.73
CA LEU A 174 12.45 2.50 7.39
C LEU A 174 12.15 4.01 7.43
N ASP A 175 11.64 4.56 6.33
CA ASP A 175 11.18 5.95 6.30
C ASP A 175 9.65 6.04 6.32
N TRP A 176 9.13 7.02 7.06
CA TRP A 176 7.74 7.39 6.97
C TRP A 176 7.53 8.33 5.78
N LEU A 177 6.94 7.80 4.71
CA LEU A 177 6.69 8.54 3.48
C LEU A 177 5.68 9.67 3.68
N GLY A 178 4.66 9.45 4.48
CA GLY A 178 3.66 10.44 4.83
C GLY A 178 2.28 9.86 5.07
N VAL A 179 1.29 10.77 5.17
CA VAL A 179 -0.13 10.43 5.35
C VAL A 179 -0.98 11.00 4.22
N VAL A 180 -1.80 10.14 3.60
CA VAL A 180 -2.79 10.53 2.59
C VAL A 180 -4.19 10.57 3.22
N LEU A 181 -4.89 11.68 2.96
CA LEU A 181 -6.28 11.84 3.34
C LEU A 181 -7.17 11.19 2.27
N ASN A 182 -7.85 10.14 2.67
CA ASN A 182 -8.65 9.28 1.79
C ASN A 182 -10.15 9.41 2.13
N ILE A 183 -11.02 9.01 1.20
CA ILE A 183 -12.48 8.98 1.37
C ILE A 183 -13.02 10.34 1.87
N ALA A 184 -12.45 11.44 1.36
CA ALA A 184 -12.74 12.77 1.84
C ALA A 184 -13.84 13.47 1.03
N ASP A 185 -14.82 14.03 1.72
CA ASP A 185 -15.73 15.04 1.15
C ASP A 185 -15.34 16.42 1.69
N MET A 186 -14.49 17.12 0.94
CA MET A 186 -13.94 18.43 1.35
C MET A 186 -14.98 19.56 1.40
N ARG A 187 -16.24 19.31 1.03
CA ARG A 187 -17.35 20.23 1.26
C ARG A 187 -17.76 20.26 2.73
N LEU A 188 -17.50 19.19 3.46
CA LEU A 188 -17.83 19.05 4.88
C LEU A 188 -16.80 19.80 5.76
N VAL A 189 -17.30 20.46 6.81
CA VAL A 189 -16.46 21.23 7.74
C VAL A 189 -15.45 20.31 8.44
N HIS A 190 -15.89 19.17 8.97
CA HIS A 190 -15.01 18.24 9.69
C HIS A 190 -13.88 17.66 8.82
N ALA A 191 -14.11 17.49 7.50
CA ALA A 191 -13.06 17.00 6.59
C ALA A 191 -11.95 18.04 6.41
N ARG A 192 -12.32 19.33 6.29
CA ARG A 192 -11.35 20.44 6.23
C ARG A 192 -10.61 20.62 7.55
N GLU A 193 -11.31 20.49 8.67
CA GLU A 193 -10.69 20.54 10.01
C GLU A 193 -9.70 19.41 10.22
N ALA A 194 -10.05 18.16 9.83
CA ALA A 194 -9.16 17.02 9.90
C ALA A 194 -7.89 17.25 9.06
N GLN A 195 -8.03 17.75 7.83
CA GLN A 195 -6.88 18.08 6.99
C GLN A 195 -6.00 19.18 7.64
N THR A 196 -6.61 20.21 8.19
CA THR A 196 -5.89 21.31 8.86
C THR A 196 -5.10 20.77 10.05
N GLN A 197 -5.73 20.01 10.94
CA GLN A 197 -5.07 19.41 12.10
C GLN A 197 -3.90 18.48 11.71
N LEU A 198 -4.08 17.67 10.66
CA LEU A 198 -3.01 16.81 10.16
C LEU A 198 -1.84 17.67 9.63
N LYS A 199 -2.12 18.72 8.83
CA LYS A 199 -1.08 19.62 8.31
C LYS A 199 -0.37 20.41 9.42
N GLU A 200 -1.09 20.89 10.42
CA GLU A 200 -0.50 21.56 11.59
C GLU A 200 0.43 20.63 12.39
N ARG A 201 0.07 19.35 12.49
CA ARG A 201 0.80 18.35 13.29
C ARG A 201 1.98 17.75 12.55
N PHE A 202 1.82 17.45 11.25
CA PHE A 202 2.78 16.64 10.46
C PHE A 202 3.41 17.39 9.29
N GLY A 203 2.98 18.61 9.00
CA GLY A 203 3.57 19.47 7.98
C GLY A 203 3.62 18.83 6.59
N GLU A 204 4.80 18.80 6.00
CA GLU A 204 5.06 18.28 4.65
C GLU A 204 4.86 16.74 4.53
N LYS A 205 4.76 16.02 5.63
CA LYS A 205 4.44 14.58 5.60
C LYS A 205 2.95 14.32 5.24
N VAL A 206 2.08 15.33 5.31
CA VAL A 206 0.71 15.23 4.75
C VAL A 206 0.79 15.45 3.24
N PHE A 207 0.24 14.50 2.47
CA PHE A 207 0.14 14.66 1.03
C PHE A 207 -0.80 15.82 0.68
N GLU A 208 -0.46 16.59 -0.37
CA GLU A 208 -1.35 17.65 -0.86
C GLU A 208 -2.58 17.06 -1.52
N THR A 209 -2.40 15.94 -2.20
CA THR A 209 -3.48 15.19 -2.84
C THR A 209 -4.43 14.61 -1.80
N VAL A 210 -5.72 14.83 -2.02
CA VAL A 210 -6.83 14.26 -1.25
C VAL A 210 -7.64 13.35 -2.14
N VAL A 211 -7.84 12.10 -1.73
CA VAL A 211 -8.66 11.15 -2.48
C VAL A 211 -10.13 11.34 -2.10
N ARG A 212 -10.94 11.71 -3.09
CA ARG A 212 -12.37 12.01 -2.90
C ARG A 212 -13.19 10.77 -2.57
N ARG A 213 -14.23 10.95 -1.76
CA ARG A 213 -15.21 9.91 -1.45
C ARG A 213 -16.10 9.63 -2.67
N SER A 214 -16.21 8.35 -3.08
CA SER A 214 -17.15 7.92 -4.11
C SER A 214 -17.47 6.43 -4.01
N VAL A 215 -18.72 6.07 -4.30
CA VAL A 215 -19.15 4.66 -4.42
C VAL A 215 -18.55 3.98 -5.67
N ARG A 216 -18.12 4.77 -6.66
CA ARG A 216 -17.54 4.27 -7.92
C ARG A 216 -16.24 3.49 -7.71
N TYR A 217 -15.54 3.70 -6.60
CA TYR A 217 -14.38 2.87 -6.23
C TYR A 217 -14.77 1.42 -5.94
N ALA A 218 -15.87 1.21 -5.22
CA ALA A 218 -16.41 -0.13 -4.99
C ALA A 218 -16.93 -0.77 -6.28
N GLU A 219 -17.71 -0.01 -7.07
CA GLU A 219 -18.23 -0.48 -8.35
C GLU A 219 -17.11 -0.87 -9.34
N SER A 220 -16.01 -0.13 -9.38
CA SER A 220 -14.85 -0.45 -10.21
C SER A 220 -14.18 -1.75 -9.74
N ALA A 221 -14.09 -1.95 -8.43
CA ALA A 221 -13.52 -3.15 -7.83
C ALA A 221 -14.35 -4.40 -8.15
N GLU A 222 -15.69 -4.33 -7.94
CA GLU A 222 -16.62 -5.42 -8.24
C GLU A 222 -16.57 -5.87 -9.71
N ARG A 223 -16.16 -4.97 -10.61
CA ARG A 223 -16.02 -5.24 -12.06
C ARG A 223 -14.63 -5.66 -12.50
N GLY A 224 -13.64 -5.69 -11.59
CA GLY A 224 -12.25 -5.92 -11.95
C GLY A 224 -11.67 -4.85 -12.89
N VAL A 225 -12.25 -3.63 -12.91
CA VAL A 225 -11.83 -2.55 -13.80
C VAL A 225 -11.14 -1.45 -13.00
N SER A 226 -9.97 -0.99 -13.46
CA SER A 226 -9.29 0.12 -12.80
C SER A 226 -10.16 1.38 -12.74
N ILE A 227 -10.14 2.08 -11.61
CA ILE A 227 -10.83 3.37 -11.47
C ILE A 227 -10.31 4.39 -12.48
N LEU A 228 -9.07 4.24 -12.93
CA LEU A 228 -8.45 5.08 -13.95
C LEU A 228 -9.19 5.01 -15.29
N ASP A 229 -9.85 3.88 -15.58
CA ASP A 229 -10.67 3.67 -16.78
C ASP A 229 -12.16 3.83 -16.48
N TYR A 230 -12.60 3.30 -15.33
CA TYR A 230 -14.01 3.31 -14.95
C TYR A 230 -14.54 4.72 -14.65
N ALA A 231 -13.72 5.55 -14.00
CA ALA A 231 -14.05 6.92 -13.63
C ALA A 231 -12.79 7.80 -13.66
N PRO A 232 -12.31 8.22 -14.85
CA PRO A 232 -11.05 8.95 -15.00
C PRO A 232 -10.97 10.24 -14.16
N ASP A 233 -12.11 10.90 -13.93
CA ASP A 233 -12.23 12.08 -13.06
C ASP A 233 -11.89 11.79 -11.59
N LEU A 234 -12.18 10.59 -11.10
CA LEU A 234 -11.78 10.11 -9.76
C LEU A 234 -10.38 9.49 -9.81
N GLY A 235 -10.04 8.83 -10.91
CA GLY A 235 -8.71 8.28 -11.16
C GLY A 235 -7.62 9.34 -11.11
N SER A 236 -7.93 10.59 -11.48
CA SER A 236 -6.98 11.71 -11.41
C SER A 236 -6.45 12.00 -10.02
N ASP A 237 -7.23 11.73 -8.95
CA ASP A 237 -6.75 11.87 -7.57
C ASP A 237 -5.57 10.91 -7.30
N TYR A 238 -5.67 9.68 -7.80
CA TYR A 238 -4.60 8.70 -7.63
C TYR A 238 -3.42 8.92 -8.56
N ILE A 239 -3.62 9.48 -9.75
CA ILE A 239 -2.51 9.90 -10.61
C ILE A 239 -1.71 11.01 -9.93
N ALA A 240 -2.37 12.02 -9.36
CA ALA A 240 -1.73 13.07 -8.59
C ALA A 240 -0.99 12.52 -7.35
N LEU A 241 -1.62 11.58 -6.60
CA LEU A 241 -0.98 10.92 -5.48
C LEU A 241 0.26 10.11 -5.91
N ALA A 242 0.16 9.38 -7.01
CA ALA A 242 1.29 8.63 -7.58
C ALA A 242 2.45 9.55 -7.97
N GLU A 243 2.15 10.70 -8.57
CA GLU A 243 3.15 11.73 -8.90
C GLU A 243 3.85 12.27 -7.65
N GLU A 244 3.10 12.61 -6.58
CA GLU A 244 3.68 13.05 -5.31
C GLU A 244 4.54 11.95 -4.67
N ILE A 245 4.10 10.69 -4.70
CA ILE A 245 4.85 9.55 -4.16
C ILE A 245 6.19 9.41 -4.89
N LEU A 246 6.19 9.35 -6.23
CA LEU A 246 7.44 9.25 -7.00
C LEU A 246 8.37 10.44 -6.75
N GLY A 247 7.81 11.64 -6.58
CA GLY A 247 8.60 12.81 -6.21
C GLY A 247 9.28 12.69 -4.83
N ARG A 248 8.64 12.00 -3.87
CA ARG A 248 9.23 11.75 -2.53
C ARG A 248 10.24 10.59 -2.52
N LEU A 249 10.10 9.63 -3.44
CA LEU A 249 11.04 8.51 -3.57
C LEU A 249 12.39 8.93 -4.16
N GLY A 250 12.41 9.96 -5.02
CA GLY A 250 13.64 10.54 -5.56
C GLY A 250 13.75 10.53 -7.08
N GLY A 251 14.82 11.15 -7.59
CA GLY A 251 15.01 11.44 -9.01
C GLY A 251 15.14 10.22 -9.94
N GLU A 252 15.32 9.03 -9.40
CA GLU A 252 15.34 7.78 -10.19
C GLU A 252 13.99 7.49 -10.87
N TYR A 253 12.90 8.11 -10.38
CA TYR A 253 11.54 8.00 -10.92
C TYR A 253 11.09 9.21 -11.73
N ASP A 254 11.95 10.19 -12.03
CA ASP A 254 11.56 11.45 -12.70
C ASP A 254 10.93 11.23 -14.08
N GLU A 255 11.41 10.22 -14.86
CA GLU A 255 10.80 9.88 -16.14
C GLU A 255 9.36 9.38 -15.98
N ALA A 256 9.13 8.42 -15.10
CA ALA A 256 7.81 7.87 -14.79
C ALA A 256 6.87 8.94 -14.22
N ARG A 257 7.40 9.80 -13.34
CA ARG A 257 6.67 10.95 -12.79
C ARG A 257 6.23 11.92 -13.89
N GLY A 258 7.12 12.25 -14.84
CA GLY A 258 6.79 13.08 -16.00
C GLY A 258 5.71 12.49 -16.88
N GLN A 259 5.67 11.16 -17.03
CA GLN A 259 4.62 10.46 -17.77
C GLN A 259 3.28 10.50 -17.02
N LEU A 260 3.25 10.33 -15.68
CA LEU A 260 2.03 10.45 -14.87
C LEU A 260 1.37 11.82 -15.05
N ALA A 261 2.16 12.90 -15.05
CA ALA A 261 1.64 14.26 -15.26
C ALA A 261 0.89 14.43 -16.60
N THR A 262 1.21 13.62 -17.62
CA THR A 262 0.50 13.64 -18.92
C THR A 262 -0.82 12.86 -18.91
N LEU A 263 -1.05 12.00 -17.91
CA LEU A 263 -2.28 11.21 -17.79
C LEU A 263 -3.40 11.97 -17.07
N THR A 264 -3.09 13.08 -16.40
CA THR A 264 -4.09 13.91 -15.72
C THR A 264 -4.96 14.60 -16.79
N PRO A 265 -6.30 14.45 -16.80
CA PRO A 265 -7.18 15.18 -17.69
C PRO A 265 -7.02 16.69 -17.46
N ALA A 266 -6.94 17.46 -18.55
CA ALA A 266 -6.86 18.92 -18.54
C ALA A 266 -8.14 19.57 -17.97
#